data_5e4a041653f92685d0323fb43bd05fe3
#
_entry.id   5e4a041653f92685d0323fb43bd05fe3
#
_cell.length_a   1.000
_cell.length_b   1.000
_cell.length_c   1.000
_cell.angle_alpha   90.00
_cell.angle_beta   90.00
_cell.angle_gamma   90.00
#
_symmetry.space_group_name_H-M   'P 1'
#
loop_
_entity.id
_entity.type
_entity.pdbx_description
1 polymer ?
#
loop_
_entity_poly.entity_id
_entity_poly.type
_entity_poly.pdbx_seq_one_letter_code
_entity_poly.pdbx_strand_id
1 'polypeptide(L)'
;FVHLGIVVMFIGFTGQAFNLKKEFGLSVGEQNHIGDVKLELVKLWSEERANHFSWVAELLVSSDDGKIITSLLPEKRIYFHLDPNPDRRQPHSELDIYSTFKRDIYSVFSSLDTENGVAFFQIMINPLVRLVWYGAYILVFGTIIALWPSNRKKLIR
;
A
#
# COMPACT_ATOMS: atom_id res chain seq x y z
N PHE A 1 28.79 -7.43 -4.57
CA PHE A 1 27.31 -7.49 -4.64
C PHE A 1 26.67 -7.21 -3.27
N VAL A 2 27.14 -7.81 -2.15
CA VAL A 2 26.56 -7.58 -0.81
C VAL A 2 26.51 -6.09 -0.44
N HIS A 3 27.63 -5.39 -0.54
CA HIS A 3 27.69 -3.94 -0.26
C HIS A 3 26.77 -3.13 -1.17
N LEU A 4 26.64 -3.51 -2.44
CA LEU A 4 25.71 -2.87 -3.35
C LEU A 4 24.26 -3.01 -2.87
N GLY A 5 23.87 -4.21 -2.41
CA GLY A 5 22.56 -4.44 -1.83
C GLY A 5 22.28 -3.54 -0.64
N ILE A 6 23.25 -3.40 0.27
CA ILE A 6 23.14 -2.50 1.42
C ILE A 6 22.96 -1.03 0.98
N VAL A 7 23.75 -0.55 0.02
CA VAL A 7 23.62 0.83 -0.49
C VAL A 7 22.24 1.07 -1.09
N VAL A 8 21.72 0.14 -1.91
CA VAL A 8 20.40 0.26 -2.51
C VAL A 8 19.30 0.28 -1.43
N MET A 9 19.42 -0.53 -0.36
CA MET A 9 18.49 -0.49 0.78
C MET A 9 18.52 0.86 1.48
N PHE A 10 19.70 1.43 1.73
CA PHE A 10 19.81 2.75 2.36
C PHE A 10 19.16 3.85 1.50
N ILE A 11 19.33 3.82 0.17
CA ILE A 11 18.63 4.73 -0.73
C ILE A 11 17.12 4.55 -0.58
N GLY A 12 16.62 3.31 -0.50
CA GLY A 12 15.22 3.03 -0.26
C GLY A 12 14.69 3.63 1.07
N PHE A 13 15.46 3.52 2.13
CA PHE A 13 15.10 4.10 3.44
C PHE A 13 15.05 5.63 3.43
N THR A 14 15.89 6.30 2.65
CA THR A 14 15.81 7.77 2.53
C THR A 14 14.47 8.24 1.97
N GLY A 15 13.77 7.37 1.23
CA GLY A 15 12.42 7.63 0.73
C GLY A 15 11.42 7.99 1.81
N GLN A 16 11.60 7.49 3.05
CA GLN A 16 10.71 7.80 4.18
C GLN A 16 10.62 9.29 4.50
N ALA A 17 11.67 10.06 4.24
CA ALA A 17 11.66 11.53 4.44
C ALA A 17 10.69 12.25 3.48
N PHE A 18 10.25 11.58 2.42
CA PHE A 18 9.36 12.11 1.39
C PHE A 18 7.97 11.47 1.41
N ASN A 19 7.66 10.69 2.45
CA ASN A 19 6.34 10.10 2.61
C ASN A 19 5.28 11.19 2.77
N LEU A 20 4.20 11.07 2.00
CA LEU A 20 3.03 11.91 2.14
C LEU A 20 1.92 11.11 2.80
N LYS A 21 1.28 11.71 3.80
CA LYS A 21 0.10 11.15 4.45
C LYS A 21 -0.97 12.23 4.55
N LYS A 22 -2.19 11.90 4.12
CA LYS A 22 -3.34 12.79 4.21
C LYS A 22 -4.60 12.01 4.57
N GLU A 23 -5.42 12.60 5.43
CA GLU A 23 -6.74 12.09 5.78
C GLU A 23 -7.82 13.09 5.31
N PHE A 24 -8.86 12.58 4.67
CA PHE A 24 -9.96 13.39 4.15
C PHE A 24 -11.23 12.58 3.96
N GLY A 25 -12.38 13.27 3.99
CA GLY A 25 -13.67 12.70 3.62
C GLY A 25 -14.00 13.02 2.17
N LEU A 26 -14.70 12.11 1.49
CA LEU A 26 -15.26 12.29 0.16
C LEU A 26 -16.67 11.73 0.11
N SER A 27 -17.56 12.46 -0.55
CA SER A 27 -18.82 11.95 -1.09
C SER A 27 -18.61 11.41 -2.50
N VAL A 28 -19.52 10.59 -2.99
CA VAL A 28 -19.44 10.04 -4.37
C VAL A 28 -19.41 11.18 -5.39
N GLY A 29 -18.43 11.17 -6.27
CA GLY A 29 -18.14 12.21 -7.26
C GLY A 29 -17.19 13.31 -6.76
N GLU A 30 -16.86 13.36 -5.46
CA GLU A 30 -15.91 14.33 -4.94
C GLU A 30 -14.46 13.88 -5.14
N GLN A 31 -13.57 14.87 -5.16
CA GLN A 31 -12.14 14.70 -5.45
C GLN A 31 -11.29 15.40 -4.41
N ASN A 32 -10.11 14.82 -4.13
CA ASN A 32 -9.08 15.46 -3.32
C ASN A 32 -7.69 15.17 -3.89
N HIS A 33 -6.69 15.97 -3.48
CA HIS A 33 -5.31 15.86 -3.95
C HIS A 33 -4.35 15.52 -2.80
N ILE A 34 -3.34 14.72 -3.12
CA ILE A 34 -2.19 14.45 -2.28
C ILE A 34 -0.92 14.40 -3.14
N GLY A 35 0.01 15.35 -2.94
CA GLY A 35 1.15 15.51 -3.83
C GLY A 35 0.72 15.77 -5.27
N ASP A 36 1.22 14.98 -6.21
CA ASP A 36 0.90 15.00 -7.64
C ASP A 36 -0.20 14.00 -8.05
N VAL A 37 -0.97 13.52 -7.06
CA VAL A 37 -2.02 12.52 -7.27
C VAL A 37 -3.37 13.09 -6.87
N LYS A 38 -4.35 12.89 -7.75
CA LYS A 38 -5.76 13.21 -7.54
C LYS A 38 -6.52 11.91 -7.29
N LEU A 39 -7.38 11.93 -6.27
CA LEU A 39 -8.26 10.83 -5.93
C LEU A 39 -9.72 11.28 -6.04
N GLU A 40 -10.55 10.45 -6.67
CA GLU A 40 -11.99 10.65 -6.81
C GLU A 40 -12.72 9.43 -6.26
N LEU A 41 -13.72 9.65 -5.40
CA LEU A 41 -14.61 8.58 -4.98
C LEU A 41 -15.67 8.36 -6.06
N VAL A 42 -15.47 7.33 -6.88
CA VAL A 42 -16.37 7.02 -8.01
C VAL A 42 -17.61 6.28 -7.52
N LYS A 43 -17.44 5.33 -6.59
CA LYS A 43 -18.51 4.47 -6.12
C LYS A 43 -18.29 4.05 -4.68
N LEU A 44 -19.41 3.94 -3.97
CA LEU A 44 -19.46 3.38 -2.60
C LEU A 44 -20.63 2.39 -2.56
N TRP A 45 -20.36 1.16 -2.09
CA TRP A 45 -21.40 0.15 -1.94
C TRP A 45 -21.13 -0.74 -0.74
N SER A 46 -22.13 -1.51 -0.35
CA SER A 46 -21.98 -2.55 0.66
C SER A 46 -22.22 -3.92 0.04
N GLU A 47 -21.52 -4.92 0.57
CA GLU A 47 -21.73 -6.32 0.21
C GLU A 47 -21.67 -7.20 1.46
N GLU A 48 -22.46 -8.26 1.43
CA GLU A 48 -22.45 -9.28 2.47
C GLU A 48 -21.92 -10.59 1.91
N ARG A 49 -20.92 -11.14 2.58
CA ARG A 49 -20.31 -12.43 2.28
C ARG A 49 -20.55 -13.42 3.43
N ALA A 50 -20.24 -14.69 3.23
CA ALA A 50 -20.50 -15.73 4.20
C ALA A 50 -19.89 -15.49 5.60
N ASN A 51 -18.79 -14.74 5.70
CA ASN A 51 -18.01 -14.52 6.92
C ASN A 51 -17.91 -13.07 7.38
N HIS A 52 -18.33 -12.11 6.56
CA HIS A 52 -18.28 -10.67 6.89
C HIS A 52 -19.25 -9.84 6.06
N PHE A 53 -19.58 -8.68 6.60
CA PHE A 53 -20.19 -7.57 5.88
C PHE A 53 -19.10 -6.54 5.57
N SER A 54 -19.11 -5.91 4.38
CA SER A 54 -18.17 -4.87 4.03
C SER A 54 -18.83 -3.66 3.36
N TRP A 55 -18.26 -2.49 3.61
CA TRP A 55 -18.39 -1.32 2.75
C TRP A 55 -17.15 -1.27 1.86
N VAL A 56 -17.36 -1.13 0.56
CA VAL A 56 -16.30 -1.06 -0.45
C VAL A 56 -16.38 0.31 -1.11
N ALA A 57 -15.24 0.95 -1.24
CA ALA A 57 -15.12 2.22 -1.94
C ALA A 57 -14.25 2.05 -3.19
N GLU A 58 -14.65 2.61 -4.31
CA GLU A 58 -13.83 2.69 -5.52
C GLU A 58 -13.24 4.08 -5.64
N LEU A 59 -11.92 4.19 -5.45
CA LEU A 59 -11.14 5.40 -5.58
C LEU A 59 -10.38 5.39 -6.89
N LEU A 60 -10.79 6.23 -7.82
CA LEU A 60 -10.03 6.46 -9.06
C LEU A 60 -8.83 7.35 -8.76
N VAL A 61 -7.65 6.85 -9.07
CA VAL A 61 -6.37 7.56 -8.90
C VAL A 61 -5.90 8.07 -10.25
N SER A 62 -5.68 9.37 -10.35
CA SER A 62 -5.16 10.03 -11.54
C SER A 62 -4.01 10.97 -11.20
N SER A 63 -3.20 11.31 -12.19
CA SER A 63 -2.19 12.36 -12.05
C SER A 63 -2.78 13.73 -12.36
N ASP A 64 -2.05 14.80 -12.04
CA ASP A 64 -2.53 16.18 -12.22
C ASP A 64 -2.84 16.53 -13.67
N ASP A 65 -2.23 15.85 -14.64
CA ASP A 65 -2.54 15.98 -16.08
C ASP A 65 -3.81 15.23 -16.51
N GLY A 66 -4.53 14.61 -15.56
CA GLY A 66 -5.78 13.89 -15.80
C GLY A 66 -5.60 12.45 -16.29
N LYS A 67 -4.37 11.94 -16.38
CA LYS A 67 -4.13 10.54 -16.77
C LYS A 67 -4.49 9.61 -15.64
N ILE A 68 -5.39 8.65 -15.91
CA ILE A 68 -5.74 7.59 -14.96
C ILE A 68 -4.51 6.70 -14.70
N ILE A 69 -4.18 6.53 -13.42
CA ILE A 69 -3.09 5.69 -12.95
C ILE A 69 -3.62 4.30 -12.58
N THR A 70 -4.67 4.25 -11.74
CA THR A 70 -5.27 3.00 -11.24
C THR A 70 -6.64 3.28 -10.60
N SER A 71 -7.36 2.21 -10.26
CA SER A 71 -8.47 2.24 -9.32
C SER A 71 -8.07 1.45 -8.06
N LEU A 72 -8.37 1.98 -6.87
CA LEU A 72 -8.15 1.35 -5.59
C LEU A 72 -9.50 0.98 -4.95
N LEU A 73 -9.56 -0.18 -4.31
CA LEU A 73 -10.76 -0.74 -3.71
C LEU A 73 -10.57 -1.01 -2.21
N PRO A 74 -10.30 0.03 -1.38
CA PRO A 74 -10.23 -0.18 0.06
C PRO A 74 -11.59 -0.56 0.64
N GLU A 75 -11.58 -1.44 1.65
CA GLU A 75 -12.79 -1.95 2.27
C GLU A 75 -12.82 -1.69 3.78
N LYS A 76 -14.02 -1.59 4.32
CA LYS A 76 -14.28 -1.62 5.77
C LYS A 76 -15.10 -2.85 6.08
N ARG A 77 -14.52 -3.84 6.76
CA ARG A 77 -15.14 -5.16 7.03
C ARG A 77 -15.56 -5.32 8.47
N ILE A 78 -16.72 -5.97 8.69
CA ILE A 78 -17.19 -6.45 9.98
C ILE A 78 -17.28 -7.96 9.91
N TYR A 79 -16.38 -8.66 10.60
CA TYR A 79 -16.33 -10.12 10.60
C TYR A 79 -17.32 -10.72 11.61
N PHE A 80 -18.12 -11.70 11.18
CA PHE A 80 -19.18 -12.30 11.99
C PHE A 80 -18.64 -13.24 13.07
N HIS A 81 -17.47 -13.83 12.87
CA HIS A 81 -16.88 -14.82 13.77
C HIS A 81 -16.05 -14.22 14.91
N LEU A 82 -15.69 -12.93 14.84
CA LEU A 82 -14.84 -12.31 15.85
C LEU A 82 -15.57 -12.02 17.16
N ASP A 83 -16.88 -11.79 17.12
CA ASP A 83 -17.71 -11.65 18.30
C ASP A 83 -19.12 -12.22 18.01
N PRO A 84 -19.65 -13.12 18.87
CA PRO A 84 -21.02 -13.62 18.74
C PRO A 84 -22.07 -12.50 18.86
N ASN A 85 -21.78 -11.44 19.64
CA ASN A 85 -22.66 -10.30 19.79
C ASN A 85 -22.43 -9.29 18.65
N PRO A 86 -23.43 -9.06 17.76
CA PRO A 86 -23.32 -8.12 16.66
C PRO A 86 -22.91 -6.70 17.08
N ASP A 87 -23.39 -6.23 18.23
CA ASP A 87 -23.15 -4.85 18.72
C ASP A 87 -21.71 -4.61 19.18
N ARG A 88 -20.94 -5.68 19.39
CA ARG A 88 -19.54 -5.62 19.80
C ARG A 88 -18.55 -5.81 18.68
N ARG A 89 -19.03 -6.14 17.47
CA ARG A 89 -18.15 -6.37 16.32
C ARG A 89 -17.47 -5.09 15.89
N GLN A 90 -16.14 -5.11 15.91
CA GLN A 90 -15.33 -3.96 15.49
C GLN A 90 -15.11 -3.99 13.98
N PRO A 91 -15.29 -2.85 13.30
CA PRO A 91 -14.95 -2.73 11.87
C PRO A 91 -13.42 -2.77 11.67
N HIS A 92 -12.98 -3.58 10.73
CA HIS A 92 -11.57 -3.68 10.30
C HIS A 92 -11.39 -3.01 8.95
N SER A 93 -10.33 -2.23 8.81
CA SER A 93 -9.98 -1.62 7.52
C SER A 93 -9.09 -2.56 6.73
N GLU A 94 -9.53 -2.94 5.55
CA GLU A 94 -8.71 -3.63 4.55
C GLU A 94 -8.20 -2.57 3.58
N LEU A 95 -6.90 -2.46 3.54
CA LEU A 95 -6.23 -1.48 2.70
C LEU A 95 -6.03 -2.04 1.28
N ASP A 96 -6.01 -1.15 0.29
CA ASP A 96 -5.58 -1.48 -1.05
C ASP A 96 -4.31 -0.70 -1.43
N ILE A 97 -3.42 -1.33 -2.19
CA ILE A 97 -2.08 -0.81 -2.48
C ILE A 97 -1.82 -0.85 -3.98
N TYR A 98 -1.57 0.31 -4.55
CA TYR A 98 -0.98 0.40 -5.88
C TYR A 98 0.53 0.59 -5.78
N SER A 99 1.28 -0.38 -6.27
CA SER A 99 2.73 -0.40 -6.18
C SER A 99 3.40 -0.21 -7.52
N THR A 100 4.34 0.75 -7.60
CA THR A 100 5.19 0.98 -8.77
C THR A 100 6.67 0.99 -8.38
N PHE A 101 7.56 1.04 -9.37
CA PHE A 101 9.00 1.21 -9.09
C PHE A 101 9.30 2.52 -8.35
N LYS A 102 8.55 3.59 -8.64
CA LYS A 102 8.80 4.92 -8.08
C LYS A 102 8.18 5.14 -6.72
N ARG A 103 6.98 4.58 -6.48
CA ARG A 103 6.20 4.81 -5.26
C ARG A 103 5.13 3.75 -5.06
N ASP A 104 4.73 3.57 -3.83
CA ASP A 104 3.53 2.84 -3.43
C ASP A 104 2.47 3.83 -2.94
N ILE A 105 1.22 3.62 -3.36
CA ILE A 105 0.05 4.38 -2.92
C ILE A 105 -0.82 3.44 -2.11
N TYR A 106 -0.98 3.73 -0.82
CA TYR A 106 -1.83 2.99 0.11
C TYR A 106 -3.14 3.75 0.30
N SER A 107 -4.24 3.05 0.23
CA SER A 107 -5.56 3.57 0.53
C SER A 107 -6.19 2.77 1.66
N VAL A 108 -6.58 3.44 2.74
CA VAL A 108 -7.26 2.86 3.88
C VAL A 108 -8.62 3.51 4.03
N PHE A 109 -9.69 2.71 4.06
CA PHE A 109 -11.03 3.17 4.38
C PHE A 109 -11.16 3.28 5.89
N SER A 110 -11.10 4.51 6.43
CA SER A 110 -11.05 4.77 7.87
C SER A 110 -12.42 4.67 8.52
N SER A 111 -13.42 5.37 8.00
CA SER A 111 -14.80 5.38 8.52
C SER A 111 -15.79 5.81 7.46
N LEU A 112 -17.07 5.57 7.74
CA LEU A 112 -18.20 6.00 6.93
C LEU A 112 -19.20 6.74 7.82
N ASP A 113 -19.50 7.98 7.46
CA ASP A 113 -20.64 8.71 7.96
C ASP A 113 -21.83 8.38 7.06
N THR A 114 -22.69 7.48 7.54
CA THR A 114 -23.86 7.01 6.79
C THR A 114 -24.97 8.04 6.73
N GLU A 115 -24.99 9.03 7.64
CA GLU A 115 -26.01 10.07 7.67
C GLU A 115 -25.77 11.11 6.56
N ASN A 116 -24.49 11.48 6.37
CA ASN A 116 -24.08 12.48 5.38
C ASN A 116 -23.56 11.86 4.07
N GLY A 117 -23.38 10.51 4.03
CA GLY A 117 -22.86 9.82 2.85
C GLY A 117 -21.38 10.11 2.58
N VAL A 118 -20.61 10.47 3.62
CA VAL A 118 -19.19 10.82 3.52
C VAL A 118 -18.32 9.66 3.96
N ALA A 119 -17.47 9.18 3.07
CA ALA A 119 -16.47 8.16 3.37
C ALA A 119 -15.10 8.81 3.66
N PHE A 120 -14.48 8.44 4.78
CA PHE A 120 -13.19 8.97 5.20
C PHE A 120 -12.07 8.00 4.83
N PHE A 121 -11.04 8.54 4.21
CA PHE A 121 -9.88 7.80 3.74
C PHE A 121 -8.59 8.34 4.33
N GLN A 122 -7.66 7.43 4.60
CA GLN A 122 -6.26 7.76 4.84
C GLN A 122 -5.45 7.29 3.65
N ILE A 123 -4.83 8.22 2.96
CA ILE A 123 -3.97 7.95 1.81
C ILE A 123 -2.53 8.18 2.22
N MET A 124 -1.65 7.25 1.83
CA MET A 124 -0.22 7.36 2.05
C MET A 124 0.52 7.10 0.74
N ILE A 125 1.45 7.98 0.39
CA ILE A 125 2.34 7.82 -0.77
C ILE A 125 3.75 7.64 -0.24
N ASN A 126 4.33 6.47 -0.48
CA ASN A 126 5.67 6.11 0.00
C ASN A 126 6.59 5.93 -1.21
N PRO A 127 7.46 6.91 -1.50
CA PRO A 127 8.42 6.79 -2.58
C PRO A 127 9.56 5.84 -2.23
N LEU A 128 10.16 5.21 -3.25
CA LEU A 128 11.37 4.39 -3.18
C LEU A 128 11.31 3.13 -2.30
N VAL A 129 10.16 2.79 -1.69
CA VAL A 129 10.02 1.61 -0.81
C VAL A 129 10.49 0.33 -1.51
N ARG A 130 10.25 0.19 -2.81
CA ARG A 130 10.69 -0.98 -3.58
C ARG A 130 12.21 -1.15 -3.64
N LEU A 131 12.99 -0.08 -3.52
CA LEU A 131 14.45 -0.18 -3.49
C LEU A 131 14.94 -0.96 -2.26
N VAL A 132 14.22 -0.91 -1.15
CA VAL A 132 14.53 -1.72 0.04
C VAL A 132 14.47 -3.21 -0.31
N TRP A 133 13.42 -3.65 -1.01
CA TRP A 133 13.26 -5.04 -1.42
C TRP A 133 14.29 -5.47 -2.47
N TYR A 134 14.56 -4.63 -3.48
CA TYR A 134 15.59 -4.91 -4.47
C TYR A 134 16.98 -4.99 -3.84
N GLY A 135 17.29 -4.08 -2.91
CA GLY A 135 18.53 -4.13 -2.15
C GLY A 135 18.66 -5.42 -1.32
N ALA A 136 17.58 -5.85 -0.67
CA ALA A 136 17.53 -7.10 0.07
C ALA A 136 17.78 -8.32 -0.84
N TYR A 137 17.14 -8.38 -2.02
CA TYR A 137 17.39 -9.46 -2.99
C TYR A 137 18.84 -9.48 -3.49
N ILE A 138 19.42 -8.31 -3.80
CA ILE A 138 20.82 -8.20 -4.22
C ILE A 138 21.76 -8.68 -3.09
N LEU A 139 21.45 -8.32 -1.84
CA LEU A 139 22.23 -8.72 -0.67
C LEU A 139 22.20 -10.24 -0.49
N VAL A 140 21.01 -10.85 -0.49
CA VAL A 140 20.85 -12.31 -0.34
C VAL A 140 21.58 -13.04 -1.48
N PHE A 141 21.38 -12.62 -2.72
CA PHE A 141 22.03 -13.22 -3.88
C PHE A 141 23.56 -13.07 -3.82
N GLY A 142 24.03 -11.88 -3.46
CA GLY A 142 25.46 -11.62 -3.28
C GLY A 142 26.09 -12.47 -2.17
N THR A 143 25.35 -12.73 -1.08
CA THR A 143 25.78 -13.60 0.00
C THR A 143 25.89 -15.06 -0.46
N ILE A 144 24.90 -15.55 -1.21
CA ILE A 144 24.94 -16.91 -1.78
C ILE A 144 26.18 -17.08 -2.67
N ILE A 145 26.47 -16.10 -3.54
CA ILE A 145 27.66 -16.14 -4.40
C ILE A 145 28.94 -16.14 -3.56
N ALA A 146 29.01 -15.31 -2.51
CA ALA A 146 30.19 -15.20 -1.66
C ALA A 146 30.48 -16.48 -0.87
N LEU A 147 29.43 -17.19 -0.48
CA LEU A 147 29.53 -18.47 0.26
C LEU A 147 29.67 -19.66 -0.68
N TRP A 148 29.56 -19.49 -1.99
CA TRP A 148 29.66 -20.59 -2.94
C TRP A 148 31.07 -21.21 -2.86
N PRO A 149 31.19 -22.53 -2.68
CA PRO A 149 32.48 -23.19 -2.52
C PRO A 149 33.32 -23.01 -3.78
N SER A 150 34.40 -22.23 -3.66
CA SER A 150 35.37 -22.05 -4.73
C SER A 150 36.33 -23.25 -4.74
N ASN A 151 36.28 -24.09 -5.78
CA ASN A 151 37.25 -25.14 -6.04
C ASN A 151 38.62 -24.53 -6.45
N ARG A 152 39.23 -23.75 -5.56
CA ARG A 152 40.64 -23.40 -5.73
C ARG A 152 41.50 -24.66 -5.51
N LYS A 153 41.86 -25.37 -6.59
CA LYS A 153 42.94 -26.34 -6.54
C LYS A 153 44.15 -25.65 -5.90
N LYS A 154 44.52 -26.05 -4.69
CA LYS A 154 45.80 -25.65 -4.09
C LYS A 154 46.87 -26.15 -5.04
N LEU A 155 47.47 -25.25 -5.81
CA LEU A 155 48.77 -25.49 -6.43
C LEU A 155 49.78 -25.56 -5.27
N ILE A 156 50.02 -26.77 -4.83
CA ILE A 156 51.16 -27.10 -3.92
C ILE A 156 52.41 -26.98 -4.80
N ARG A 157 53.22 -25.99 -4.51
CA ARG A 157 54.60 -25.91 -4.92
C ARG A 157 55.46 -26.45 -3.82
#